data_5d05de5b7cf859d37e75fa0c722970c4
#
_entry.id   5d05de5b7cf859d37e75fa0c722970c4
#
_cell.length_a   1.000
_cell.length_b   1.000
_cell.length_c   1.000
_cell.angle_alpha   90.00
_cell.angle_beta   90.00
_cell.angle_gamma   90.00
#
_symmetry.space_group_name_H-M   'P 1'
#
loop_
_entity.id
_entity.type
_entity.pdbx_description
1 polymer ?
#
loop_
_entity_poly.entity_id
_entity_poly.type
_entity_poly.pdbx_seq_one_letter_code
_entity_poly.pdbx_strand_id
1 'polypeptide(L)'
;MLAALDGLGKIFDSIRANVYKEAMTAPTITVFVCLGSNTPDAAHMLSLAVERLRALPRARVDALSGIYLTEPQDYADQPWFHNQVVRMELETDWTPQSFVRALLAEEKQLGRQRSSDPALRFGPRCIDMDLLLFGDSQCDAPESIVPHPRMCQRAFVLIPLCDVGAACRIHGRTPSAMAGRDRVSTGRSENFSVTRKNSYAILGCDKE
;
A
#
# COMPACT_ATOMS: atom_id res chain seq x y z
N MET A 1 18.40 1.25 -30.62
CA MET A 1 17.83 -0.07 -30.30
C MET A 1 17.16 -0.11 -28.93
N LEU A 2 17.70 0.53 -27.88
CA LEU A 2 17.02 0.59 -26.56
C LEU A 2 15.69 1.37 -26.56
N ALA A 3 15.59 2.50 -27.27
CA ALA A 3 14.36 3.30 -27.30
C ALA A 3 13.14 2.60 -27.93
N ALA A 4 13.36 1.60 -28.79
CA ALA A 4 12.29 0.80 -29.38
C ALA A 4 11.69 -0.22 -28.40
N LEU A 5 12.46 -0.69 -27.43
CA LEU A 5 12.01 -1.61 -26.38
C LEU A 5 11.16 -0.90 -25.33
N ASP A 6 11.49 0.36 -24.99
CA ASP A 6 10.69 1.20 -24.09
C ASP A 6 9.33 1.56 -24.69
N GLY A 7 9.27 1.77 -26.00
CA GLY A 7 8.01 2.02 -26.71
C GLY A 7 7.07 0.82 -26.72
N LEU A 8 7.60 -0.39 -26.89
CA LEU A 8 6.85 -1.62 -26.86
C LEU A 8 6.29 -1.92 -25.47
N GLY A 9 7.06 -1.71 -24.40
CA GLY A 9 6.60 -1.85 -23.01
C GLY A 9 5.37 -0.99 -22.72
N LYS A 10 5.42 0.30 -23.06
CA LYS A 10 4.30 1.23 -22.87
C LYS A 10 3.06 0.88 -23.71
N ILE A 11 3.27 0.34 -24.92
CA ILE A 11 2.16 -0.13 -25.78
C ILE A 11 1.53 -1.39 -25.16
N PHE A 12 2.32 -2.34 -24.68
CA PHE A 12 1.81 -3.54 -23.99
C PHE A 12 1.07 -3.18 -22.70
N ASP A 13 1.59 -2.24 -21.89
CA ASP A 13 0.92 -1.75 -20.68
C ASP A 13 -0.39 -1.01 -21.02
N SER A 14 -0.42 -0.22 -22.09
CA SER A 14 -1.62 0.47 -22.56
C SER A 14 -2.67 -0.50 -23.10
N ILE A 15 -2.26 -1.49 -23.90
CA ILE A 15 -3.16 -2.54 -24.42
C ILE A 15 -3.69 -3.39 -23.27
N ARG A 16 -2.83 -3.78 -22.32
CA ARG A 16 -3.21 -4.53 -21.14
C ARG A 16 -4.19 -3.73 -20.27
N ALA A 17 -3.93 -2.45 -20.02
CA ALA A 17 -4.82 -1.56 -19.28
C ALA A 17 -6.18 -1.39 -20.00
N ASN A 18 -6.20 -1.31 -21.34
CA ASN A 18 -7.43 -1.16 -22.11
C ASN A 18 -8.24 -2.47 -22.17
N VAL A 19 -7.58 -3.62 -22.35
CA VAL A 19 -8.21 -4.95 -22.30
C VAL A 19 -8.80 -5.24 -20.92
N TYR A 20 -8.10 -4.85 -19.84
CA TYR A 20 -8.63 -4.98 -18.48
C TYR A 20 -9.78 -4.00 -18.21
N LYS A 21 -9.75 -2.81 -18.79
CA LYS A 21 -10.84 -1.82 -18.65
C LYS A 21 -12.13 -2.27 -19.36
N GLU A 22 -11.99 -2.96 -20.48
CA GLU A 22 -13.13 -3.55 -21.20
C GLU A 22 -13.63 -4.88 -20.58
N ALA A 23 -12.75 -5.59 -19.84
CA ALA A 23 -13.09 -6.87 -19.21
C ALA A 23 -13.85 -6.71 -17.87
N MET A 24 -13.72 -5.58 -17.18
CA MET A 24 -14.47 -5.31 -15.94
C MET A 24 -15.81 -4.65 -16.29
N THR A 25 -16.77 -5.43 -16.75
CA THR A 25 -18.16 -4.98 -16.96
C THR A 25 -19.02 -5.09 -15.70
N ALA A 26 -18.53 -5.76 -14.66
CA ALA A 26 -19.21 -5.91 -13.37
C ALA A 26 -18.99 -4.66 -12.49
N PRO A 27 -19.93 -4.36 -11.57
CA PRO A 27 -19.72 -3.36 -10.54
C PRO A 27 -18.44 -3.66 -9.72
N THR A 28 -17.70 -2.62 -9.35
CA THR A 28 -16.44 -2.75 -8.61
C THR A 28 -16.51 -2.08 -7.25
N ILE A 29 -15.65 -2.53 -6.37
CA ILE A 29 -15.42 -1.97 -5.04
C ILE A 29 -14.01 -1.42 -5.00
N THR A 30 -13.86 -0.13 -4.69
CA THR A 30 -12.54 0.49 -4.45
C THR A 30 -12.00 0.04 -3.09
N VAL A 31 -10.78 -0.50 -3.07
CA VAL A 31 -10.10 -0.91 -1.84
C VAL A 31 -8.71 -0.26 -1.74
N PHE A 32 -8.22 -0.12 -0.51
CA PHE A 32 -6.89 0.41 -0.25
C PHE A 32 -6.09 -0.57 0.58
N VAL A 33 -4.87 -0.86 0.13
CA VAL A 33 -3.92 -1.77 0.78
C VAL A 33 -2.65 -1.00 1.12
N CYS A 34 -2.19 -1.10 2.36
CA CYS A 34 -0.88 -0.61 2.77
C CYS A 34 0.15 -1.73 2.62
N LEU A 35 1.20 -1.46 1.88
CA LEU A 35 2.37 -2.32 1.76
C LEU A 35 3.48 -1.77 2.65
N GLY A 36 4.19 -2.66 3.37
CA GLY A 36 5.31 -2.29 4.23
C GLY A 36 6.44 -3.31 4.18
N SER A 37 7.69 -2.87 4.09
CA SER A 37 8.88 -3.71 4.16
C SER A 37 10.05 -2.95 4.79
N ASN A 38 10.89 -3.65 5.58
CA ASN A 38 12.11 -3.08 6.15
C ASN A 38 13.36 -3.97 5.97
N THR A 39 13.36 -4.80 4.94
CA THR A 39 14.55 -5.55 4.50
C THR A 39 15.48 -4.67 3.65
N PRO A 40 16.73 -5.06 3.44
CA PRO A 40 17.67 -4.30 2.57
C PRO A 40 17.10 -4.00 1.17
N ASP A 41 16.30 -4.91 0.61
CA ASP A 41 15.66 -4.82 -0.71
C ASP A 41 14.19 -4.39 -0.62
N ALA A 42 13.82 -3.64 0.41
CA ALA A 42 12.42 -3.26 0.67
C ALA A 42 11.71 -2.67 -0.57
N ALA A 43 12.38 -1.81 -1.34
CA ALA A 43 11.80 -1.22 -2.55
C ALA A 43 11.47 -2.29 -3.63
N HIS A 44 12.35 -3.29 -3.79
CA HIS A 44 12.11 -4.42 -4.67
C HIS A 44 10.95 -5.29 -4.17
N MET A 45 10.91 -5.56 -2.86
CA MET A 45 9.81 -6.32 -2.25
C MET A 45 8.45 -5.63 -2.45
N LEU A 46 8.38 -4.29 -2.32
CA LEU A 46 7.15 -3.55 -2.64
C LEU A 46 6.76 -3.70 -4.11
N SER A 47 7.73 -3.65 -5.04
CA SER A 47 7.46 -3.86 -6.47
C SER A 47 6.90 -5.26 -6.75
N LEU A 48 7.51 -6.30 -6.16
CA LEU A 48 7.00 -7.67 -6.26
C LEU A 48 5.59 -7.80 -5.66
N ALA A 49 5.32 -7.15 -4.53
CA ALA A 49 4.01 -7.13 -3.90
C ALA A 49 2.95 -6.52 -4.85
N VAL A 50 3.27 -5.40 -5.50
CA VAL A 50 2.38 -4.78 -6.50
C VAL A 50 2.12 -5.71 -7.69
N GLU A 51 3.14 -6.42 -8.20
CA GLU A 51 2.95 -7.40 -9.27
C GLU A 51 2.05 -8.56 -8.84
N ARG A 52 2.19 -9.03 -7.59
CA ARG A 52 1.29 -10.06 -7.04
C ARG A 52 -0.14 -9.56 -6.95
N LEU A 53 -0.36 -8.33 -6.47
CA LEU A 53 -1.69 -7.71 -6.44
C LEU A 53 -2.30 -7.55 -7.84
N ARG A 54 -1.50 -7.21 -8.86
CA ARG A 54 -1.93 -7.13 -10.26
C ARG A 54 -2.34 -8.49 -10.85
N ALA A 55 -1.80 -9.58 -10.32
CA ALA A 55 -2.10 -10.93 -10.76
C ALA A 55 -3.36 -11.53 -10.11
N LEU A 56 -3.93 -10.88 -9.09
CA LEU A 56 -5.15 -11.37 -8.45
C LEU A 56 -6.31 -11.40 -9.46
N PRO A 57 -7.11 -12.48 -9.49
CA PRO A 57 -8.24 -12.59 -10.38
C PRO A 57 -9.31 -11.56 -10.02
N ARG A 58 -9.95 -10.98 -11.04
CA ARG A 58 -11.06 -10.02 -10.86
C ARG A 58 -10.71 -8.85 -9.95
N ALA A 59 -9.46 -8.42 -10.06
CA ALA A 59 -8.89 -7.30 -9.34
C ALA A 59 -8.00 -6.48 -10.26
N ARG A 60 -7.96 -5.18 -10.08
CA ARG A 60 -7.12 -4.27 -10.85
C ARG A 60 -6.44 -3.28 -9.92
N VAL A 61 -5.12 -3.14 -10.04
CA VAL A 61 -4.39 -2.04 -9.42
C VAL A 61 -4.68 -0.77 -10.24
N ASP A 62 -5.27 0.22 -9.57
CA ASP A 62 -5.69 1.47 -10.21
C ASP A 62 -4.70 2.61 -9.98
N ALA A 63 -4.16 2.74 -8.78
CA ALA A 63 -3.16 3.76 -8.46
C ALA A 63 -2.19 3.31 -7.36
N LEU A 64 -0.99 3.88 -7.40
CA LEU A 64 0.07 3.70 -6.40
C LEU A 64 0.44 5.04 -5.79
N SER A 65 0.62 5.09 -4.48
CA SER A 65 1.25 6.24 -3.82
C SER A 65 2.76 6.29 -4.11
N GLY A 66 3.42 7.37 -3.71
CA GLY A 66 4.88 7.35 -3.52
C GLY A 66 5.29 6.32 -2.47
N ILE A 67 6.57 5.92 -2.49
CA ILE A 67 7.18 5.14 -1.42
C ILE A 67 7.67 6.10 -0.34
N TYR A 68 7.30 5.83 0.91
CA TYR A 68 7.65 6.64 2.07
C TYR A 68 8.55 5.87 3.01
N LEU A 69 9.67 6.47 3.38
CA LEU A 69 10.58 5.94 4.40
C LEU A 69 10.11 6.43 5.76
N THR A 70 9.89 5.50 6.69
CA THR A 70 9.32 5.81 8.02
C THR A 70 10.02 5.06 9.14
N GLU A 71 10.07 5.69 10.30
CA GLU A 71 10.58 5.05 11.51
C GLU A 71 9.68 3.90 11.96
N PRO A 72 10.26 2.83 12.53
CA PRO A 72 9.49 1.77 13.19
C PRO A 72 8.66 2.32 14.35
N GLN A 73 7.43 1.82 14.53
CA GLN A 73 6.54 2.31 15.61
C GLN A 73 6.62 1.50 16.91
N ASP A 74 6.51 0.18 16.82
CA ASP A 74 6.30 -0.68 18.00
C ASP A 74 7.62 -1.24 18.57
N TYR A 75 8.66 -1.38 17.72
CA TYR A 75 10.00 -1.83 18.10
C TYR A 75 11.03 -0.97 17.36
N ALA A 76 11.71 -0.10 18.07
CA ALA A 76 12.56 0.95 17.48
C ALA A 76 13.90 0.42 16.94
N ASP A 77 14.45 -0.65 17.52
CA ASP A 77 15.73 -1.23 17.12
C ASP A 77 15.61 -2.16 15.91
N GLN A 78 15.20 -1.58 14.81
CA GLN A 78 15.09 -2.26 13.50
C GLN A 78 15.21 -1.25 12.36
N PRO A 79 15.51 -1.70 11.11
CA PRO A 79 15.58 -0.80 9.96
C PRO A 79 14.27 -0.05 9.72
N TRP A 80 14.37 1.13 9.12
CA TRP A 80 13.23 1.93 8.71
C TRP A 80 12.40 1.21 7.65
N PHE A 81 11.09 1.42 7.69
CA PHE A 81 10.16 0.83 6.76
C PHE A 81 10.01 1.66 5.49
N HIS A 82 9.93 0.97 4.35
CA HIS A 82 9.38 1.51 3.12
C HIS A 82 7.89 1.18 3.09
N ASN A 83 7.04 2.21 3.05
CA ASN A 83 5.59 2.06 3.00
C ASN A 83 5.02 2.65 1.72
N GLN A 84 4.02 2.00 1.16
CA GLN A 84 3.29 2.41 -0.03
C GLN A 84 1.83 2.04 0.12
N VAL A 85 0.92 2.90 -0.35
CA VAL A 85 -0.51 2.56 -0.43
C VAL A 85 -0.88 2.29 -1.88
N VAL A 86 -1.61 1.20 -2.09
CA VAL A 86 -2.16 0.75 -3.36
C VAL A 86 -3.66 0.94 -3.35
N ARG A 87 -4.21 1.63 -4.37
CA ARG A 87 -5.64 1.65 -4.66
C ARG A 87 -5.95 0.58 -5.68
N MET A 88 -6.97 -0.24 -5.42
CA MET A 88 -7.42 -1.30 -6.30
C MET A 88 -8.93 -1.22 -6.51
N GLU A 89 -9.35 -1.74 -7.66
CA GLU A 89 -10.75 -2.04 -7.97
C GLU A 89 -10.93 -3.55 -7.95
N LEU A 90 -11.87 -4.03 -7.15
CA LEU A 90 -12.25 -5.43 -7.04
C LEU A 90 -13.66 -5.64 -7.57
N GLU A 91 -13.94 -6.76 -8.25
CA GLU A 91 -15.33 -7.15 -8.53
C GLU A 91 -16.10 -7.47 -7.26
N THR A 92 -17.42 -7.30 -7.29
CA THR A 92 -18.30 -7.32 -6.10
C THR A 92 -18.46 -8.67 -5.42
N ASP A 93 -17.91 -9.73 -5.98
CA ASP A 93 -17.88 -11.05 -5.34
C ASP A 93 -16.73 -11.22 -4.32
N TRP A 94 -15.79 -10.29 -4.29
CA TRP A 94 -14.84 -10.19 -3.21
C TRP A 94 -15.52 -9.70 -1.92
N THR A 95 -15.10 -10.28 -0.80
CA THR A 95 -15.47 -9.83 0.55
C THR A 95 -14.22 -9.39 1.30
N PRO A 96 -14.31 -8.57 2.38
CA PRO A 96 -13.15 -8.25 3.21
C PRO A 96 -12.37 -9.49 3.66
N GLN A 97 -13.07 -10.55 4.07
CA GLN A 97 -12.48 -11.80 4.54
C GLN A 97 -11.73 -12.53 3.43
N SER A 98 -12.34 -12.69 2.25
CA SER A 98 -11.70 -13.38 1.12
C SER A 98 -10.49 -12.61 0.63
N PHE A 99 -10.56 -11.28 0.61
CA PHE A 99 -9.48 -10.42 0.17
C PHE A 99 -8.29 -10.44 1.16
N VAL A 100 -8.55 -10.34 2.48
CA VAL A 100 -7.48 -10.48 3.49
C VAL A 100 -6.80 -11.85 3.39
N ARG A 101 -7.55 -12.94 3.17
CA ARG A 101 -6.94 -14.27 2.94
C ARG A 101 -6.04 -14.29 1.71
N ALA A 102 -6.44 -13.61 0.63
CA ALA A 102 -5.60 -13.48 -0.56
C ALA A 102 -4.32 -12.69 -0.26
N LEU A 103 -4.40 -11.55 0.44
CA LEU A 103 -3.23 -10.77 0.85
C LEU A 103 -2.26 -11.61 1.69
N LEU A 104 -2.77 -12.37 2.67
CA LEU A 104 -1.96 -13.27 3.50
C LEU A 104 -1.29 -14.39 2.70
N ALA A 105 -1.97 -14.91 1.68
CA ALA A 105 -1.40 -15.90 0.77
C ALA A 105 -0.25 -15.31 -0.06
N GLU A 106 -0.43 -14.07 -0.56
CA GLU A 106 0.61 -13.37 -1.32
C GLU A 106 1.82 -13.02 -0.44
N GLU A 107 1.63 -12.57 0.80
CA GLU A 107 2.72 -12.38 1.77
C GLU A 107 3.54 -13.67 1.94
N LYS A 108 2.86 -14.80 2.12
CA LYS A 108 3.53 -16.12 2.27
C LYS A 108 4.31 -16.49 1.02
N GLN A 109 3.77 -16.24 -0.18
CA GLN A 109 4.45 -16.48 -1.46
C GLN A 109 5.72 -15.63 -1.61
N LEU A 110 5.71 -14.41 -1.05
CA LEU A 110 6.86 -13.50 -1.02
C LEU A 110 7.84 -13.80 0.11
N GLY A 111 7.67 -14.93 0.82
CA GLY A 111 8.63 -15.42 1.82
C GLY A 111 8.35 -14.93 3.24
N ARG A 112 7.22 -14.25 3.51
CA ARG A 112 6.89 -13.86 4.88
C ARG A 112 6.64 -15.08 5.76
N GLN A 113 7.40 -15.19 6.82
CA GLN A 113 7.20 -16.17 7.89
C GLN A 113 6.59 -15.47 9.11
N ARG A 114 5.45 -15.96 9.57
CA ARG A 114 4.83 -15.49 10.83
C ARG A 114 5.31 -16.38 11.96
N SER A 115 5.95 -15.80 12.95
CA SER A 115 6.32 -16.52 14.18
C SER A 115 5.13 -16.58 15.12
N SER A 116 5.00 -17.71 15.81
CA SER A 116 4.08 -17.87 16.96
C SER A 116 4.64 -17.22 18.24
N ASP A 117 5.92 -16.84 18.24
CA ASP A 117 6.56 -16.12 19.36
C ASP A 117 6.08 -14.67 19.40
N PRO A 118 5.39 -14.24 20.48
CA PRO A 118 4.94 -12.85 20.63
C PRO A 118 6.07 -11.82 20.59
N ALA A 119 7.30 -12.19 21.01
CA ALA A 119 8.46 -11.31 21.01
C ALA A 119 8.91 -10.94 19.59
N LEU A 120 8.64 -11.80 18.60
CA LEU A 120 9.01 -11.58 17.21
C LEU A 120 7.88 -10.94 16.36
N ARG A 121 6.72 -10.68 16.98
CA ARG A 121 5.53 -10.17 16.29
C ARG A 121 5.76 -8.86 15.54
N PHE A 122 6.59 -7.97 16.10
CA PHE A 122 6.86 -6.62 15.56
C PHE A 122 8.27 -6.49 14.97
N GLY A 123 8.97 -7.60 14.78
CA GLY A 123 10.31 -7.62 14.20
C GLY A 123 10.35 -7.29 12.70
N PRO A 124 11.56 -7.31 12.10
CA PRO A 124 11.75 -7.09 10.67
C PRO A 124 10.92 -8.05 9.83
N ARG A 125 10.37 -7.53 8.73
CA ARG A 125 9.52 -8.33 7.84
C ARG A 125 9.79 -7.99 6.38
N CYS A 126 9.86 -9.05 5.55
CA CYS A 126 10.10 -8.90 4.12
C CYS A 126 8.96 -8.12 3.43
N ILE A 127 7.72 -8.39 3.81
CA ILE A 127 6.53 -7.69 3.31
C ILE A 127 5.38 -7.76 4.30
N ASP A 128 4.56 -6.73 4.38
CA ASP A 128 3.30 -6.64 5.08
C ASP A 128 2.25 -6.08 4.13
N MET A 129 1.03 -6.63 4.10
CA MET A 129 -0.07 -6.21 3.25
C MET A 129 -1.33 -6.02 4.09
N ASP A 130 -1.56 -4.82 4.60
CA ASP A 130 -2.70 -4.49 5.45
C ASP A 130 -3.86 -3.92 4.61
N LEU A 131 -5.04 -4.56 4.65
CA LEU A 131 -6.27 -3.98 4.11
C LEU A 131 -6.69 -2.79 4.96
N LEU A 132 -6.77 -1.60 4.34
CA LEU A 132 -7.15 -0.36 5.02
C LEU A 132 -8.65 -0.08 4.95
N LEU A 133 -9.19 -0.10 3.72
CA LEU A 133 -10.58 0.21 3.41
C LEU A 133 -11.09 -0.75 2.34
N PHE A 134 -12.38 -1.10 2.41
CA PHE A 134 -13.07 -1.94 1.46
C PHE A 134 -14.41 -1.28 1.05
N GLY A 135 -14.35 -0.39 0.06
CA GLY A 135 -15.45 0.51 -0.24
C GLY A 135 -15.89 1.28 1.00
N ASP A 136 -17.20 1.35 1.19
CA ASP A 136 -17.84 1.92 2.39
C ASP A 136 -18.19 0.85 3.45
N SER A 137 -17.68 -0.38 3.27
CA SER A 137 -18.00 -1.51 4.15
C SER A 137 -17.41 -1.31 5.54
N GLN A 138 -18.17 -1.76 6.54
CA GLN A 138 -17.71 -1.96 7.91
C GLN A 138 -17.76 -3.45 8.21
N CYS A 139 -16.67 -3.99 8.72
CA CYS A 139 -16.53 -5.40 9.08
C CYS A 139 -15.76 -5.51 10.39
N ASP A 140 -16.35 -6.16 11.38
CA ASP A 140 -15.76 -6.35 12.71
C ASP A 140 -15.21 -7.78 12.92
N ALA A 141 -15.18 -8.60 11.86
CA ALA A 141 -14.59 -9.94 11.94
C ALA A 141 -13.09 -9.83 12.27
N PRO A 142 -12.60 -10.55 13.31
CA PRO A 142 -11.26 -10.34 13.86
C PRO A 142 -10.12 -10.38 12.84
N GLU A 143 -10.26 -11.21 11.80
CA GLU A 143 -9.26 -11.38 10.74
C GLU A 143 -9.36 -10.32 9.62
N SER A 144 -10.43 -9.51 9.57
CA SER A 144 -10.70 -8.61 8.43
C SER A 144 -11.43 -7.33 8.83
N ILE A 145 -11.04 -6.74 9.95
CA ILE A 145 -11.65 -5.50 10.43
C ILE A 145 -11.40 -4.38 9.42
N VAL A 146 -12.47 -3.79 8.88
CA VAL A 146 -12.42 -2.60 8.03
C VAL A 146 -13.45 -1.56 8.47
N PRO A 147 -13.10 -0.28 8.48
CA PRO A 147 -11.77 0.31 8.28
C PRO A 147 -10.72 -0.27 9.25
N HIS A 148 -9.46 -0.36 8.77
CA HIS A 148 -8.37 -0.90 9.61
C HIS A 148 -8.27 -0.12 10.93
N PRO A 149 -8.32 -0.79 12.11
CA PRO A 149 -8.58 -0.15 13.40
C PRO A 149 -7.50 0.88 13.82
N ARG A 150 -6.25 0.67 13.39
CA ARG A 150 -5.13 1.56 13.74
C ARG A 150 -4.76 2.56 12.63
N MET A 151 -5.45 2.57 11.48
CA MET A 151 -5.02 3.38 10.33
C MET A 151 -5.00 4.88 10.62
N CYS A 152 -5.97 5.37 11.40
CA CYS A 152 -6.10 6.79 11.73
C CYS A 152 -5.01 7.33 12.67
N GLN A 153 -4.29 6.44 13.33
CA GLN A 153 -3.21 6.76 14.28
C GLN A 153 -1.82 6.61 13.63
N ARG A 154 -1.76 6.22 12.34
CA ARG A 154 -0.53 5.84 11.64
C ARG A 154 -0.22 6.82 10.53
N ALA A 155 0.72 7.74 10.75
CA ALA A 155 1.15 8.70 9.73
C ALA A 155 1.69 8.00 8.47
N PHE A 156 2.38 6.86 8.62
CA PHE A 156 2.90 6.05 7.52
C PHE A 156 1.81 5.39 6.66
N VAL A 157 0.56 5.38 7.13
CA VAL A 157 -0.63 4.97 6.38
C VAL A 157 -1.33 6.21 5.79
N LEU A 158 -1.64 7.22 6.62
CA LEU A 158 -2.43 8.38 6.21
C LEU A 158 -1.73 9.23 5.15
N ILE A 159 -0.40 9.40 5.26
CA ILE A 159 0.35 10.24 4.33
C ILE A 159 0.36 9.64 2.92
N PRO A 160 0.77 8.38 2.69
CA PRO A 160 0.68 7.79 1.36
C PRO A 160 -0.77 7.60 0.89
N LEU A 161 -1.73 7.38 1.78
CA LEU A 161 -3.15 7.32 1.42
C LEU A 161 -3.65 8.63 0.81
N CYS A 162 -3.11 9.81 1.20
CA CYS A 162 -3.46 11.08 0.58
C CYS A 162 -3.13 11.14 -0.92
N ASP A 163 -2.11 10.40 -1.37
CA ASP A 163 -1.71 10.39 -2.78
C ASP A 163 -2.76 9.70 -3.68
N VAL A 164 -3.45 8.69 -3.16
CA VAL A 164 -4.34 7.80 -3.95
C VAL A 164 -5.79 7.79 -3.48
N GLY A 165 -6.06 8.29 -2.29
CA GLY A 165 -7.36 8.24 -1.63
C GLY A 165 -7.90 9.62 -1.21
N ALA A 166 -7.55 10.70 -1.91
CA ALA A 166 -7.92 12.06 -1.53
C ALA A 166 -9.44 12.26 -1.35
N ALA A 167 -10.26 11.55 -2.14
CA ALA A 167 -11.72 11.63 -2.08
C ALA A 167 -12.36 10.66 -1.08
N CYS A 168 -11.61 9.67 -0.55
CA CYS A 168 -12.20 8.72 0.40
C CYS A 168 -12.53 9.40 1.74
N ARG A 169 -13.49 8.81 2.44
CA ARG A 169 -13.92 9.27 3.77
C ARG A 169 -13.68 8.16 4.79
N ILE A 170 -13.02 8.51 5.89
CA ILE A 170 -12.77 7.64 7.02
C ILE A 170 -13.43 8.32 8.21
N HIS A 171 -14.51 7.74 8.73
CA HIS A 171 -15.34 8.38 9.76
C HIS A 171 -15.73 9.84 9.40
N GLY A 172 -16.11 10.07 8.14
CA GLY A 172 -16.53 11.39 7.62
C GLY A 172 -15.40 12.38 7.31
N ARG A 173 -14.13 12.05 7.60
CA ARG A 173 -12.97 12.93 7.37
C ARG A 173 -12.11 12.42 6.20
N THR A 174 -11.44 13.34 5.50
CA THR A 174 -10.43 12.97 4.48
C THR A 174 -9.12 12.51 5.12
N PRO A 175 -8.31 11.70 4.41
CA PRO A 175 -6.97 11.35 4.87
C PRO A 175 -6.10 12.58 5.17
N SER A 176 -6.16 13.62 4.34
CA SER A 176 -5.40 14.86 4.56
C SER A 176 -5.80 15.60 5.83
N ALA A 177 -7.11 15.70 6.11
CA ALA A 177 -7.61 16.28 7.35
C ALA A 177 -7.18 15.49 8.60
N MET A 178 -7.05 14.16 8.47
CA MET A 178 -6.59 13.29 9.56
C MET A 178 -5.06 13.34 9.74
N ALA A 179 -4.32 13.45 8.65
CA ALA A 179 -2.87 13.59 8.67
C ALA A 179 -2.37 14.96 9.15
N GLY A 180 -3.30 15.92 9.41
CA GLY A 180 -2.95 17.28 9.79
C GLY A 180 -2.34 18.11 8.66
N ARG A 181 -2.42 17.67 7.40
CA ARG A 181 -1.88 18.37 6.23
C ARG A 181 -2.65 19.64 5.86
N ASP A 182 -3.88 19.79 6.34
CA ASP A 182 -4.68 21.02 6.17
C ASP A 182 -4.14 22.18 7.03
N ARG A 183 -3.17 21.90 7.92
CA ARG A 183 -2.38 22.88 8.65
C ARG A 183 -0.93 22.78 8.17
N VAL A 184 -0.65 23.29 6.97
CA VAL A 184 0.73 23.46 6.52
C VAL A 184 1.35 24.61 7.33
N SER A 185 1.96 24.24 8.43
CA SER A 185 3.15 24.93 8.92
C SER A 185 4.23 23.86 9.07
N THR A 186 5.39 24.15 8.54
CA THR A 186 6.65 23.43 8.66
C THR A 186 7.04 23.21 10.12
N GLY A 187 6.30 22.38 10.84
CA GLY A 187 6.55 21.99 12.21
C GLY A 187 6.70 20.46 12.24
N ARG A 188 7.87 19.97 12.63
CA ARG A 188 8.07 18.59 13.06
C ARG A 188 6.86 18.18 13.89
N SER A 189 6.09 17.22 13.43
CA SER A 189 5.23 16.44 14.31
C SER A 189 6.17 15.70 15.24
N GLU A 190 6.09 15.96 16.54
CA GLU A 190 7.09 15.59 17.54
C GLU A 190 7.34 14.08 17.72
N ASN A 191 6.72 13.20 16.91
CA ASN A 191 6.84 11.76 17.07
C ASN A 191 7.04 10.93 15.78
N PHE A 192 7.14 11.54 14.57
CA PHE A 192 7.33 10.76 13.33
C PHE A 192 8.12 11.52 12.28
N SER A 193 9.25 10.94 11.85
CA SER A 193 9.89 11.33 10.61
C SER A 193 9.32 10.50 9.46
N VAL A 194 8.70 11.17 8.47
CA VAL A 194 8.19 10.54 7.24
C VAL A 194 8.83 11.25 6.06
N THR A 195 9.65 10.53 5.32
CA THR A 195 10.32 11.06 4.13
C THR A 195 9.76 10.37 2.89
N ARG A 196 9.25 11.17 1.93
CA ARG A 196 8.86 10.66 0.62
C ARG A 196 10.10 10.35 -0.21
N LYS A 197 10.29 9.07 -0.61
CA LYS A 197 11.24 8.72 -1.66
C LYS A 197 10.55 8.85 -3.02
N ASN A 198 11.05 9.71 -3.90
CA ASN A 198 10.62 9.73 -5.30
C ASN A 198 11.04 8.42 -5.96
N SER A 199 10.14 7.78 -6.68
CA SER A 199 10.38 6.53 -7.40
C SER A 199 11.52 6.59 -8.44
N TYR A 200 12.06 7.78 -8.71
CA TYR A 200 13.22 8.02 -9.59
C TYR A 200 14.53 8.25 -8.83
N ALA A 201 14.53 8.29 -7.51
CA ALA A 201 15.72 8.52 -6.69
C ALA A 201 16.47 7.23 -6.32
N ILE A 202 16.18 6.09 -6.98
CA ILE A 202 16.94 4.83 -6.83
C ILE A 202 18.27 4.88 -7.59
N LEU A 203 18.53 5.93 -8.36
CA LEU A 203 19.84 6.19 -8.97
C LEU A 203 20.37 7.54 -8.45
N GLY A 204 21.04 7.48 -7.32
CA GLY A 204 22.02 8.45 -6.83
C GLY A 204 21.80 9.90 -7.25
N CYS A 205 21.15 10.68 -6.40
CA CYS A 205 21.42 12.10 -6.30
C CYS A 205 21.01 12.59 -4.91
N ASP A 206 21.97 12.57 -4.00
CA ASP A 206 21.99 13.50 -2.88
C ASP A 206 21.98 14.90 -3.48
N LYS A 207 20.97 15.69 -3.13
CA LYS A 207 21.07 17.14 -3.23
C LYS A 207 20.59 17.71 -1.93
N GLU A 208 21.54 18.33 -1.30
CA GLU A 208 21.62 19.28 -0.20
C GLU A 208 20.30 19.91 0.26
#